data_ab59a3fa80b522b1b8ce5467fb35c5e1
#
_entry.id   ab59a3fa80b522b1b8ce5467fb35c5e1
#
_cell.length_a   1.000
_cell.length_b   1.000
_cell.length_c   1.000
_cell.angle_alpha   90.00
_cell.angle_beta   90.00
_cell.angle_gamma   90.00
#
_symmetry.space_group_name_H-M   'P 1'
#
loop_
_entity.id
_entity.type
_entity.pdbx_description
1 polymer ?
#
loop_
_entity_poly.entity_id
_entity_poly.type
_entity_poly.pdbx_seq_one_letter_code
_entity_poly.pdbx_strand_id
1 'polypeptide(L)' 'MSADPKYEIREAKDGTFYYVLVAANGEVLATSETYPSREHAERGVVAAKCAAAQAST' A
#
# COMPACT_ATOMS: atom_id res chain seq x y z
N MET A 1 -2.77 18.27 14.51
CA MET A 1 -3.42 17.13 13.92
C MET A 1 -2.55 16.53 12.84
N SER A 2 -2.12 15.32 13.00
CA SER A 2 -1.28 14.70 12.01
C SER A 2 -2.15 14.04 10.97
N ALA A 3 -1.79 14.21 9.72
CA ALA A 3 -2.46 13.52 8.63
C ALA A 3 -1.67 12.25 8.35
N ASP A 4 -2.29 11.13 8.67
CA ASP A 4 -1.62 9.86 8.50
C ASP A 4 -1.57 9.45 7.04
N PRO A 5 -0.49 8.82 6.60
CA PRO A 5 -0.46 8.26 5.27
C PRO A 5 -1.46 7.12 5.15
N LYS A 6 -1.90 6.86 3.95
CA LYS A 6 -2.88 5.80 3.72
C LYS A 6 -2.44 4.93 2.56
N TYR A 7 -2.97 3.70 2.53
CA TYR A 7 -2.71 2.77 1.45
C TYR A 7 -3.87 2.80 0.46
N GLU A 8 -3.55 2.77 -0.82
CA GLU A 8 -4.56 2.69 -1.88
C GLU A 8 -4.23 1.51 -2.77
N ILE A 9 -5.27 0.76 -3.15
CA ILE A 9 -5.11 -0.36 -4.05
C ILE A 9 -5.49 0.11 -5.45
N ARG A 10 -4.62 -0.15 -6.42
CA ARG A 10 -4.82 0.27 -7.80
C ARG A 10 -4.70 -0.92 -8.72
N GLU A 11 -5.34 -0.83 -9.87
CA GLU A 11 -5.28 -1.87 -10.88
C GLU A 11 -4.29 -1.46 -11.97
N ALA A 12 -3.41 -2.40 -12.33
CA ALA A 12 -2.45 -2.17 -13.40
C ALA A 12 -3.07 -2.51 -14.74
N LYS A 13 -2.40 -2.09 -15.82
CA LYS A 13 -2.93 -2.28 -17.15
C LYS A 13 -3.04 -3.74 -17.56
N ASP A 14 -2.21 -4.59 -16.98
CA ASP A 14 -2.20 -6.01 -17.31
C ASP A 14 -3.17 -6.83 -16.48
N GLY A 15 -4.01 -6.17 -15.68
CA GLY A 15 -5.01 -6.87 -14.89
C GLY A 15 -4.54 -7.27 -13.51
N THR A 16 -3.28 -6.96 -13.17
CA THR A 16 -2.80 -7.20 -11.82
C THR A 16 -3.13 -6.02 -10.93
N PHE A 17 -2.92 -6.19 -9.64
CA PHE A 17 -3.21 -5.15 -8.65
C PHE A 17 -1.95 -4.83 -7.87
N TYR A 18 -1.88 -3.63 -7.36
CA TYR A 18 -0.79 -3.21 -6.50
C TYR A 18 -1.33 -2.17 -5.52
N TYR A 19 -0.56 -1.90 -4.47
CA TYR A 19 -0.95 -0.83 -3.56
C TYR A 19 0.15 0.23 -3.51
N VAL A 20 -0.26 1.43 -3.14
CA VAL A 20 0.68 2.53 -2.96
C VAL A 20 0.47 3.12 -1.58
N LEU A 21 1.53 3.63 -1.02
CA LEU A 21 1.47 4.37 0.24
C LEU A 21 1.47 5.85 -0.11
N VAL A 22 0.39 6.53 0.28
CA VAL A 22 0.17 7.92 -0.12
C VAL A 22 0.25 8.80 1.12
N ALA A 23 1.05 9.83 1.04
CA ALA A 23 1.17 10.80 2.14
C ALA A 23 -0.08 11.68 2.21
N ALA A 24 -0.19 12.42 3.31
CA ALA A 24 -1.34 13.29 3.53
C ALA A 24 -1.52 14.32 2.43
N ASN A 25 -0.43 14.75 1.82
CA ASN A 25 -0.49 15.75 0.74
C ASN A 25 -0.77 15.11 -0.62
N GLY A 26 -1.03 13.81 -0.68
CA GLY A 26 -1.32 13.12 -1.92
C GLY A 26 -0.11 12.57 -2.64
N GLU A 27 1.06 12.74 -2.09
CA GLU A 27 2.28 12.28 -2.73
C GLU A 27 2.48 10.78 -2.50
N VAL A 28 2.82 10.05 -3.57
CA VAL A 28 3.08 8.61 -3.46
C VAL A 28 4.46 8.41 -2.86
N LEU A 29 4.50 7.76 -1.71
CA LEU A 29 5.74 7.52 -0.99
C LEU A 29 6.37 6.20 -1.37
N ALA A 30 5.57 5.20 -1.68
CA ALA A 30 6.06 3.87 -2.00
C ALA A 30 5.04 3.14 -2.85
N THR A 31 5.53 2.21 -3.66
CA THR A 31 4.69 1.38 -4.51
C THR A 31 5.05 -0.08 -4.28
N SER A 32 4.05 -0.92 -4.13
CA SER A 32 4.28 -2.34 -3.88
C SER A 32 4.54 -3.10 -5.17
N GLU A 33 4.82 -4.41 -5.00
CA GLU A 33 4.85 -5.33 -6.13
C GLU A 33 3.42 -5.56 -6.63
N THR A 34 3.30 -6.16 -7.80
CA THR A 34 2.00 -6.50 -8.34
C THR A 34 1.52 -7.81 -7.77
N TYR A 35 0.20 -7.93 -7.65
CA TYR A 35 -0.46 -9.11 -7.12
C TYR A 35 -1.51 -9.59 -8.11
N PRO A 36 -1.80 -10.90 -8.14
CA PRO A 36 -2.73 -11.45 -9.13
C PRO A 36 -4.19 -11.05 -8.90
N SER A 37 -4.53 -10.60 -7.70
CA SER A 37 -5.90 -10.20 -7.42
C SER A 37 -5.92 -9.09 -6.39
N ARG A 38 -7.08 -8.40 -6.33
CA ARG A 38 -7.25 -7.34 -5.34
C ARG A 38 -7.13 -7.90 -3.93
N GLU A 39 -7.64 -9.09 -3.69
CA GLU A 39 -7.57 -9.69 -2.37
C GLU A 39 -6.14 -9.89 -1.94
N HIS A 40 -5.28 -10.34 -2.84
CA HIS A 40 -3.87 -10.49 -2.53
C HIS A 40 -3.22 -9.14 -2.22
N ALA A 41 -3.59 -8.11 -2.95
CA ALA A 41 -3.06 -6.77 -2.70
C ALA A 41 -3.51 -6.27 -1.33
N GLU A 42 -4.75 -6.54 -0.95
CA GLU A 42 -5.26 -6.15 0.37
C GLU A 42 -4.49 -6.83 1.48
N ARG A 43 -4.17 -8.11 1.30
CA ARG A 43 -3.35 -8.83 2.27
C ARG A 43 -1.96 -8.24 2.35
N GLY A 44 -1.43 -7.80 1.21
CA GLY A 44 -0.14 -7.13 1.19
C GLY A 44 -0.16 -5.85 2.01
N VAL A 45 -1.24 -5.09 1.93
CA VAL A 45 -1.39 -3.87 2.71
C VAL A 45 -1.36 -4.19 4.20
N VAL A 46 -2.10 -5.21 4.63
CA VAL A 46 -2.13 -5.60 6.03
C VAL A 46 -0.74 -6.02 6.49
N ALA A 47 -0.05 -6.81 5.69
CA ALA A 47 1.30 -7.25 6.03
C ALA A 47 2.26 -6.07 6.13
N ALA A 48 2.12 -5.10 5.22
CA ALA A 48 2.98 -3.91 5.24
C ALA A 48 2.75 -3.09 6.51
N LYS A 49 1.50 -2.95 6.91
CA LYS A 49 1.17 -2.21 8.13
C LYS A 49 1.77 -2.90 9.36
N CYS A 50 1.66 -4.22 9.42
CA CYS A 50 2.22 -4.97 10.52
C CYS A 50 3.75 -4.87 10.54
N ALA A 51 4.37 -5.00 9.39
CA ALA A 51 5.82 -4.90 9.31
C ALA A 51 6.30 -3.52 9.72
N ALA A 52 5.61 -2.48 9.30
CA ALA A 52 5.99 -1.12 9.66
C ALA A 52 5.89 -0.91 11.16
N ALA A 53 4.85 -1.46 11.80
CA ALA A 53 4.69 -1.32 13.24
C ALA A 53 5.80 -2.05 13.99
N GLN A 54 6.24 -3.21 13.47
CA GLN A 54 7.27 -4.00 14.13
C GLN A 54 8.67 -3.49 13.81
N ALA A 55 8.82 -2.80 12.70
CA ALA A 55 10.11 -2.32 12.24
C ALA A 55 10.49 -0.99 12.88
N SER A 56 9.64 -0.43 13.70
CA SER A 56 9.95 0.84 14.33
C SER A 56 11.12 0.67 15.27
N THR A 57 12.06 1.51 15.14
CA THR A 57 13.24 1.49 15.99
C THR A 57 13.37 2.80 16.72
#